data_3022db46d2157eae0edf534e61218468
#
_entry.id   3022db46d2157eae0edf534e61218468
#
_cell.length_a   1.000
_cell.length_b   1.000
_cell.length_c   1.000
_cell.angle_alpha   90.00
_cell.angle_beta   90.00
_cell.angle_gamma   90.00
#
_symmetry.space_group_name_H-M   'P 1'
#
loop_
_entity.id
_entity.type
_entity.pdbx_description
1 polymer ?
#
loop_
_entity_poly.entity_id
_entity_poly.type
_entity_poly.pdbx_seq_one_letter_code
_entity_poly.pdbx_strand_id
1 'polypeptide(L)'
;MKILKNILLLFCIILGLNAKAQTVDYTYKALAAEGCNMKYSVAKQDTIYSIIATVRSDRMNFLAEPTMKIRTFTGKYLELRGTVIGNGSQSAGVISGNIVIPVTEISSTAQFRITPQQFEILNEGVAKIRLSMTPMNHERTFKKDKIGKKLYQFYLKEKQKDENF
;
A
#
# COMPACT_ATOMS: atom_id res chain seq x y z
N MET A 1 -38.93 22.13 -9.00
CA MET A 1 -37.99 22.06 -7.86
C MET A 1 -37.52 20.63 -7.50
N LYS A 2 -38.35 19.59 -7.51
CA LYS A 2 -37.92 18.20 -7.19
C LYS A 2 -36.90 17.61 -8.17
N ILE A 3 -37.07 17.86 -9.47
CA ILE A 3 -36.18 17.36 -10.53
C ILE A 3 -34.74 17.93 -10.40
N LEU A 4 -34.63 19.24 -10.11
CA LEU A 4 -33.33 19.91 -9.95
C LEU A 4 -32.57 19.39 -8.72
N LYS A 5 -33.27 19.07 -7.63
CA LYS A 5 -32.71 18.46 -6.42
C LYS A 5 -32.16 17.07 -6.68
N ASN A 6 -32.85 16.25 -7.47
CA ASN A 6 -32.42 14.90 -7.83
C ASN A 6 -31.21 14.92 -8.79
N ILE A 7 -31.15 15.88 -9.72
CA ILE A 7 -30.01 16.06 -10.62
C ILE A 7 -28.76 16.49 -9.83
N LEU A 8 -28.93 17.40 -8.86
CA LEU A 8 -27.83 17.86 -8.01
C LEU A 8 -27.29 16.70 -7.13
N LEU A 9 -28.19 15.87 -6.58
CA LEU A 9 -27.81 14.69 -5.79
C LEU A 9 -27.04 13.67 -6.62
N LEU A 10 -27.50 13.41 -7.85
CA LEU A 10 -26.82 12.50 -8.80
C LEU A 10 -25.43 13.02 -9.17
N PHE A 11 -25.29 14.34 -9.36
CA PHE A 11 -23.99 14.96 -9.68
C PHE A 11 -23.00 14.87 -8.52
N CYS A 12 -23.46 15.00 -7.26
CA CYS A 12 -22.62 14.81 -6.08
C CYS A 12 -22.15 13.36 -5.92
N ILE A 13 -22.98 12.37 -6.27
CA ILE A 13 -22.60 10.95 -6.24
C ILE A 13 -21.53 10.65 -7.27
N ILE A 14 -21.63 11.20 -8.48
CA ILE A 14 -20.65 11.00 -9.57
C ILE A 14 -19.30 11.65 -9.24
N LEU A 15 -19.29 12.82 -8.58
CA LEU A 15 -18.06 13.50 -8.16
C LEU A 15 -17.35 12.78 -6.99
N GLY A 16 -18.11 12.08 -6.12
CA GLY A 16 -17.56 11.33 -4.97
C GLY A 16 -16.84 10.03 -5.34
N LEU A 17 -17.09 9.47 -6.53
CA LEU A 17 -16.56 8.16 -6.94
C LEU A 17 -15.11 8.18 -7.51
N ASN A 18 -14.52 9.36 -7.68
CA ASN A 18 -13.18 9.49 -8.26
C ASN A 18 -12.03 9.72 -7.26
N ALA A 19 -12.23 9.42 -5.98
CA ALA A 19 -11.15 9.42 -5.00
C ALA A 19 -10.18 8.25 -5.27
N LYS A 20 -9.29 8.41 -6.25
CA LYS A 20 -8.17 7.47 -6.45
C LYS A 20 -7.30 7.52 -5.20
N ALA A 21 -7.27 6.42 -4.47
CA ALA A 21 -6.36 6.27 -3.34
C ALA A 21 -4.93 6.52 -3.82
N GLN A 22 -4.23 7.45 -3.16
CA GLN A 22 -2.86 7.74 -3.49
C GLN A 22 -1.98 6.57 -3.07
N THR A 23 -1.23 6.02 -4.01
CA THR A 23 -0.41 4.86 -3.78
C THR A 23 1.00 5.07 -4.30
N VAL A 24 1.95 4.47 -3.66
CA VAL A 24 3.31 4.26 -4.16
C VAL A 24 3.56 2.77 -4.26
N ASP A 25 4.07 2.34 -5.38
CA ASP A 25 4.29 0.92 -5.69
C ASP A 25 5.68 0.68 -6.27
N TYR A 26 6.13 -0.53 -6.18
CA TYR A 26 7.27 -1.06 -6.89
C TYR A 26 7.14 -2.57 -7.07
N THR A 27 7.71 -3.07 -8.16
CA THR A 27 7.82 -4.50 -8.42
C THR A 27 9.14 -5.02 -7.89
N TYR A 28 9.15 -6.19 -7.27
CA TYR A 28 10.36 -6.91 -6.91
C TYR A 28 10.29 -8.35 -7.38
N LYS A 29 11.43 -8.95 -7.65
CA LYS A 29 11.52 -10.36 -7.98
C LYS A 29 11.85 -11.13 -6.70
N ALA A 30 10.97 -12.04 -6.31
CA ALA A 30 11.25 -13.03 -5.29
C ALA A 30 11.80 -14.27 -6.00
N LEU A 31 13.01 -14.71 -5.65
CA LEU A 31 13.62 -15.95 -6.14
C LEU A 31 13.56 -16.15 -7.68
N ALA A 32 14.15 -15.23 -8.43
CA ALA A 32 14.41 -15.39 -9.88
C ALA A 32 13.18 -15.60 -10.79
N ALA A 33 11.98 -15.31 -10.33
CA ALA A 33 10.79 -15.39 -11.13
C ALA A 33 9.96 -14.10 -11.11
N GLU A 34 8.94 -14.05 -11.90
CA GLU A 34 8.12 -12.89 -12.17
C GLU A 34 7.48 -12.29 -10.91
N GLY A 35 7.34 -11.05 -10.90
CA GLY A 35 7.31 -10.14 -9.83
C GLY A 35 6.18 -10.22 -8.82
N CYS A 36 6.53 -10.16 -7.56
CA CYS A 36 5.65 -9.61 -6.55
C CYS A 36 5.51 -8.09 -6.74
N ASN A 37 4.30 -7.57 -6.62
CA ASN A 37 4.03 -6.15 -6.60
C ASN A 37 3.78 -5.70 -5.16
N MET A 38 4.51 -4.66 -4.75
CA MET A 38 4.37 -4.04 -3.44
C MET A 38 3.73 -2.67 -3.61
N LYS A 39 2.60 -2.46 -2.96
CA LYS A 39 1.86 -1.20 -3.01
C LYS A 39 1.66 -0.65 -1.60
N TYR A 40 1.92 0.64 -1.44
CA TYR A 40 1.73 1.34 -0.18
C TYR A 40 0.80 2.53 -0.37
N SER A 41 -0.01 2.79 0.63
CA SER A 41 -0.85 3.99 0.73
C SER A 41 -0.91 4.45 2.18
N VAL A 42 -1.45 5.63 2.40
CA VAL A 42 -1.76 6.15 3.73
C VAL A 42 -3.28 6.21 3.85
N ALA A 43 -3.78 5.76 4.98
CA ALA A 43 -5.18 5.88 5.35
C ALA A 43 -5.27 6.58 6.71
N LYS A 44 -6.36 7.32 6.89
CA LYS A 44 -6.75 7.90 8.17
C LYS A 44 -8.13 7.38 8.54
N GLN A 45 -8.29 6.98 9.78
CA GLN A 45 -9.57 6.63 10.38
C GLN A 45 -9.64 7.36 11.71
N ASP A 46 -10.60 8.27 11.83
CA ASP A 46 -10.72 9.20 12.96
C ASP A 46 -9.39 9.98 13.17
N THR A 47 -8.74 9.78 14.30
CA THR A 47 -7.44 10.39 14.65
C THR A 47 -6.24 9.50 14.36
N ILE A 48 -6.47 8.27 13.87
CA ILE A 48 -5.42 7.25 13.69
C ILE A 48 -4.96 7.22 12.24
N TYR A 49 -3.67 7.42 12.03
CA TYR A 49 -3.04 7.24 10.73
C TYR A 49 -2.45 5.83 10.60
N SER A 50 -2.47 5.33 9.39
CA SER A 50 -1.94 4.01 9.08
C SER A 50 -1.28 3.98 7.70
N ILE A 51 -0.20 3.23 7.58
CA ILE A 51 0.32 2.79 6.29
C ILE A 51 -0.39 1.49 5.95
N ILE A 52 -0.97 1.44 4.76
CA ILE A 52 -1.56 0.23 4.19
C ILE A 52 -0.56 -0.35 3.21
N ALA A 53 -0.14 -1.59 3.43
CA ALA A 53 0.73 -2.32 2.52
C ALA A 53 -0.04 -3.46 1.87
N THR A 54 -0.04 -3.52 0.55
CA THR A 54 -0.63 -4.61 -0.24
C THR A 54 0.47 -5.33 -1.00
N VAL A 55 0.53 -6.62 -0.83
CA VAL A 55 1.40 -7.54 -1.58
C VAL A 55 0.53 -8.28 -2.59
N ARG A 56 0.97 -8.33 -3.84
CA ARG A 56 0.40 -9.23 -4.85
C ARG A 56 1.49 -10.14 -5.36
N SER A 57 1.23 -11.44 -5.37
CA SER A 57 2.22 -12.45 -5.73
C SER A 57 1.56 -13.67 -6.36
N ASP A 58 2.15 -14.19 -7.41
CA ASP A 58 1.85 -15.49 -7.99
C ASP A 58 2.56 -16.66 -7.29
N ARG A 59 3.29 -16.36 -6.19
CA ARG A 59 4.22 -17.27 -5.51
C ARG A 59 3.84 -17.61 -4.07
N MET A 60 2.59 -17.53 -3.71
CA MET A 60 2.11 -17.82 -2.35
C MET A 60 2.84 -17.02 -1.24
N ASN A 61 3.35 -15.83 -1.55
CA ASN A 61 3.87 -14.91 -0.55
C ASN A 61 2.75 -14.04 -0.01
N PHE A 62 2.54 -14.05 1.29
CA PHE A 62 1.45 -13.32 1.94
C PHE A 62 1.88 -12.76 3.31
N LEU A 63 1.12 -11.83 3.82
CA LEU A 63 1.31 -11.24 5.14
C LEU A 63 0.61 -12.11 6.18
N ALA A 64 1.36 -12.69 7.13
CA ALA A 64 0.79 -13.47 8.23
C ALA A 64 0.80 -12.67 9.53
N GLU A 65 1.98 -12.37 10.07
CA GLU A 65 2.19 -11.51 11.24
C GLU A 65 3.04 -10.31 10.79
N PRO A 66 2.41 -9.33 10.13
CA PRO A 66 3.16 -8.31 9.42
C PRO A 66 3.90 -7.38 10.37
N THR A 67 5.20 -7.30 10.20
CA THR A 67 6.06 -6.30 10.82
C THR A 67 6.79 -5.55 9.71
N MET A 68 6.73 -4.22 9.75
CA MET A 68 7.42 -3.35 8.80
C MET A 68 8.59 -2.67 9.49
N LYS A 69 9.80 -2.90 9.00
CA LYS A 69 11.03 -2.27 9.49
C LYS A 69 11.54 -1.33 8.40
N ILE A 70 11.75 -0.08 8.77
CA ILE A 70 12.18 0.98 7.87
C ILE A 70 13.46 1.60 8.40
N ARG A 71 14.43 1.79 7.51
CA ARG A 71 15.65 2.57 7.77
C ARG A 71 15.71 3.75 6.81
N THR A 72 15.92 4.95 7.33
CA THR A 72 16.08 6.15 6.51
C THR A 72 17.49 6.31 5.98
N PHE A 73 17.68 7.24 5.04
CA PHE A 73 19.02 7.61 4.56
C PHE A 73 19.87 8.28 5.63
N THR A 74 19.27 8.89 6.65
CA THR A 74 19.96 9.46 7.81
C THR A 74 20.30 8.44 8.89
N GLY A 75 19.87 7.16 8.70
CA GLY A 75 20.14 6.06 9.61
C GLY A 75 19.09 5.83 10.69
N LYS A 76 18.04 6.66 10.77
CA LYS A 76 16.94 6.45 11.71
C LYS A 76 16.19 5.16 11.37
N TYR A 77 15.65 4.53 12.42
CA TYR A 77 15.00 3.24 12.33
C TYR A 77 13.57 3.34 12.87
N LEU A 78 12.63 2.72 12.16
CA LEU A 78 11.25 2.54 12.57
C LEU A 78 10.88 1.07 12.50
N GLU A 79 10.14 0.59 13.49
CA GLU A 79 9.49 -0.72 13.48
C GLU A 79 8.01 -0.54 13.76
N LEU A 80 7.17 -0.99 12.83
CA LEU A 80 5.73 -0.92 12.91
C LEU A 80 5.17 -2.34 12.92
N ARG A 81 4.34 -2.66 13.90
CA ARG A 81 3.55 -3.89 13.92
C ARG A 81 2.25 -3.65 13.18
N GLY A 82 1.86 -4.58 12.34
CA GLY A 82 0.66 -4.49 11.53
C GLY A 82 -0.37 -5.56 11.87
N THR A 83 -1.52 -5.39 11.27
CA THR A 83 -2.63 -6.35 11.31
C THR A 83 -3.06 -6.62 9.88
N VAL A 84 -3.26 -7.88 9.52
CA VAL A 84 -3.82 -8.25 8.23
C VAL A 84 -5.28 -7.81 8.18
N ILE A 85 -5.65 -7.07 7.14
CA ILE A 85 -7.01 -6.54 6.96
C ILE A 85 -7.71 -7.11 5.73
N GLY A 86 -6.98 -7.85 4.89
CA GLY A 86 -7.58 -8.50 3.73
C GLY A 86 -6.63 -9.49 3.07
N ASN A 87 -7.18 -10.61 2.65
CA ASN A 87 -6.54 -11.59 1.80
C ASN A 87 -7.49 -11.92 0.65
N GLY A 88 -6.95 -12.11 -0.53
CA GLY A 88 -7.69 -12.50 -1.72
C GLY A 88 -6.84 -13.36 -2.64
N SER A 89 -7.49 -14.12 -3.50
CA SER A 89 -6.84 -14.83 -4.59
C SER A 89 -7.63 -14.63 -5.87
N GLN A 90 -6.91 -14.51 -6.96
CA GLN A 90 -7.51 -14.43 -8.30
C GLN A 90 -6.77 -15.40 -9.21
N SER A 91 -7.51 -16.28 -9.87
CA SER A 91 -6.97 -17.21 -10.84
C SER A 91 -7.33 -16.78 -12.27
N ALA A 92 -6.35 -16.83 -13.15
CA ALA A 92 -6.52 -16.56 -14.57
C ALA A 92 -5.85 -17.66 -15.39
N GLY A 93 -6.40 -17.97 -16.57
CA GLY A 93 -5.75 -18.84 -17.53
C GLY A 93 -4.80 -18.03 -18.42
N VAL A 94 -3.54 -18.39 -18.46
CA VAL A 94 -2.58 -17.84 -19.43
C VAL A 94 -2.46 -18.81 -20.59
N ILE A 95 -2.75 -18.35 -21.80
CA ILE A 95 -2.65 -19.14 -23.02
C ILE A 95 -1.18 -19.13 -23.48
N SER A 96 -0.58 -20.31 -23.56
CA SER A 96 0.77 -20.51 -24.11
C SER A 96 0.68 -21.56 -25.21
N GLY A 97 0.68 -21.14 -26.48
CA GLY A 97 0.39 -22.02 -27.61
C GLY A 97 -1.03 -22.59 -27.51
N ASN A 98 -1.15 -23.94 -27.47
CA ASN A 98 -2.44 -24.64 -27.34
C ASN A 98 -2.76 -25.08 -25.90
N ILE A 99 -2.02 -24.58 -24.91
CA ILE A 99 -2.16 -24.97 -23.50
C ILE A 99 -2.64 -23.78 -22.70
N VAL A 100 -3.63 -24.00 -21.82
CA VAL A 100 -4.05 -23.02 -20.83
C VAL A 100 -3.37 -23.36 -19.51
N ILE A 101 -2.50 -22.46 -19.03
CA ILE A 101 -1.79 -22.59 -17.76
C ILE A 101 -2.55 -21.77 -16.72
N PRO A 102 -3.08 -22.39 -15.66
CA PRO A 102 -3.71 -21.65 -14.58
C PRO A 102 -2.63 -20.91 -13.76
N VAL A 103 -2.79 -19.60 -13.60
CA VAL A 103 -1.97 -18.77 -12.73
C VAL A 103 -2.87 -18.20 -11.63
N THR A 104 -2.49 -18.41 -10.37
CA THR A 104 -3.18 -17.84 -9.22
C THR A 104 -2.34 -16.72 -8.61
N GLU A 105 -2.88 -15.53 -8.60
CA GLU A 105 -2.32 -14.39 -7.88
C GLU A 105 -2.94 -14.30 -6.49
N ILE A 106 -2.11 -14.22 -5.45
CA ILE A 106 -2.52 -13.97 -4.08
C ILE A 106 -2.31 -12.50 -3.77
N SER A 107 -3.32 -11.88 -3.19
CA SER A 107 -3.26 -10.51 -2.67
C SER A 107 -3.43 -10.55 -1.15
N SER A 108 -2.52 -9.90 -0.44
CA SER A 108 -2.57 -9.79 1.02
C SER A 108 -2.34 -8.33 1.41
N THR A 109 -3.21 -7.80 2.27
CA THR A 109 -3.18 -6.41 2.70
C THR A 109 -3.07 -6.32 4.22
N ALA A 110 -2.15 -5.51 4.71
CA ALA A 110 -1.99 -5.22 6.12
C ALA A 110 -2.00 -3.73 6.40
N GLN A 111 -2.44 -3.39 7.60
CA GLN A 111 -2.48 -2.05 8.16
C GLN A 111 -1.42 -1.91 9.25
N PHE A 112 -0.62 -0.86 9.18
CA PHE A 112 0.44 -0.52 10.15
C PHE A 112 0.11 0.85 10.75
N ARG A 113 -0.23 0.90 12.03
CA ARG A 113 -0.44 2.18 12.73
C ARG A 113 0.87 2.95 12.81
N ILE A 114 0.77 4.26 12.57
CA ILE A 114 1.93 5.16 12.55
C ILE A 114 1.52 6.53 13.11
N THR A 115 2.39 7.12 13.90
CA THR A 115 2.15 8.45 14.48
C THR A 115 2.59 9.58 13.55
N PRO A 116 2.07 10.81 13.72
CA PRO A 116 2.55 11.97 13.00
C PRO A 116 4.08 12.17 13.10
N GLN A 117 4.66 11.98 14.27
CA GLN A 117 6.11 12.09 14.49
C GLN A 117 6.92 11.05 13.71
N GLN A 118 6.36 9.83 13.56
CA GLN A 118 6.98 8.79 12.75
C GLN A 118 6.90 9.09 11.25
N PHE A 119 5.84 9.79 10.78
CA PHE A 119 5.80 10.28 9.41
C PHE A 119 6.88 11.32 9.12
N GLU A 120 7.20 12.20 10.08
CA GLU A 120 8.32 13.15 9.94
C GLU A 120 9.66 12.42 9.69
N ILE A 121 9.87 11.28 10.34
CA ILE A 121 11.05 10.45 10.08
C ILE A 121 11.06 9.94 8.62
N LEU A 122 9.91 9.56 8.06
CA LEU A 122 9.83 9.12 6.66
C LEU A 122 10.18 10.22 5.66
N ASN A 123 9.99 11.49 6.02
CA ASN A 123 10.37 12.64 5.17
C ASN A 123 11.89 12.70 4.90
N GLU A 124 12.71 12.09 5.75
CA GLU A 124 14.16 11.97 5.53
C GLU A 124 14.51 10.99 4.39
N GLY A 125 13.49 10.33 3.84
CA GLY A 125 13.62 9.33 2.77
C GLY A 125 13.96 7.94 3.29
N VAL A 126 13.41 6.93 2.65
CA VAL A 126 13.59 5.52 3.01
C VAL A 126 14.73 4.92 2.20
N ALA A 127 15.79 4.50 2.90
CA ALA A 127 16.92 3.78 2.32
C ALA A 127 16.68 2.27 2.24
N LYS A 128 15.99 1.72 3.24
CA LYS A 128 15.71 0.28 3.31
C LYS A 128 14.35 0.02 3.94
N ILE A 129 13.62 -0.93 3.38
CA ILE A 129 12.38 -1.45 3.95
C ILE A 129 12.47 -2.97 4.03
N ARG A 130 11.99 -3.52 5.14
CA ARG A 130 11.76 -4.96 5.33
C ARG A 130 10.34 -5.17 5.81
N LEU A 131 9.64 -6.08 5.14
CA LEU A 131 8.29 -6.48 5.48
C LEU A 131 8.28 -7.97 5.77
N SER A 132 7.80 -8.37 6.95
CA SER A 132 7.64 -9.78 7.31
C SER A 132 6.52 -10.38 6.48
N MET A 133 6.83 -11.46 5.78
CA MET A 133 5.92 -12.22 4.92
C MET A 133 6.18 -13.71 5.08
N THR A 134 5.24 -14.52 4.70
CA THR A 134 5.35 -15.98 4.68
C THR A 134 5.32 -16.46 3.23
N PRO A 135 6.18 -17.39 2.80
CA PRO A 135 7.25 -18.04 3.56
C PRO A 135 8.53 -17.20 3.69
N MET A 136 8.68 -16.11 2.94
CA MET A 136 9.91 -15.32 2.92
C MET A 136 9.66 -13.84 3.13
N ASN A 137 10.48 -13.22 3.98
CA ASN A 137 10.46 -11.78 4.18
C ASN A 137 10.83 -11.03 2.90
N HIS A 138 10.13 -9.94 2.66
CA HIS A 138 10.53 -8.98 1.64
C HIS A 138 11.52 -7.97 2.22
N GLU A 139 12.63 -7.74 1.51
CA GLU A 139 13.58 -6.70 1.84
C GLU A 139 13.98 -5.94 0.59
N ARG A 140 13.96 -4.61 0.66
CA ARG A 140 14.38 -3.75 -0.44
C ARG A 140 15.25 -2.61 0.04
N THR A 141 16.40 -2.44 -0.59
CA THR A 141 17.30 -1.29 -0.42
C THR A 141 17.16 -0.37 -1.62
N PHE A 142 17.10 0.93 -1.36
CA PHE A 142 16.96 1.96 -2.39
C PHE A 142 18.23 2.81 -2.46
N LYS A 143 18.71 3.07 -3.67
CA LYS A 143 19.82 4.02 -3.91
C LYS A 143 19.35 5.50 -3.79
N LYS A 144 18.06 5.75 -4.05
CA LYS A 144 17.38 7.03 -3.90
C LYS A 144 16.02 6.77 -3.28
N ASP A 145 15.48 7.71 -2.52
CA ASP A 145 14.16 7.57 -1.93
C ASP A 145 13.10 7.41 -3.02
N LYS A 146 12.28 6.38 -2.88
CA LYS A 146 11.15 6.08 -3.78
C LYS A 146 9.81 6.09 -3.06
N ILE A 147 9.81 5.91 -1.76
CA ILE A 147 8.58 5.71 -0.99
C ILE A 147 8.43 6.63 0.22
N GLY A 148 9.50 6.99 0.92
CA GLY A 148 9.44 7.74 2.17
C GLY A 148 8.77 9.11 2.02
N LYS A 149 9.34 9.96 1.18
CA LYS A 149 8.79 11.31 0.90
C LYS A 149 7.37 11.25 0.33
N LYS A 150 7.06 10.25 -0.51
CA LYS A 150 5.72 10.09 -1.07
C LYS A 150 4.70 9.72 0.01
N LEU A 151 5.03 8.79 0.93
CA LEU A 151 4.17 8.45 2.06
C LEU A 151 3.95 9.65 2.98
N TYR A 152 5.00 10.44 3.22
CA TYR A 152 4.88 11.69 3.97
C TYR A 152 3.95 12.69 3.28
N GLN A 153 4.05 12.86 1.96
CA GLN A 153 3.13 13.71 1.20
C GLN A 153 1.68 13.21 1.26
N PHE A 154 1.46 11.89 1.23
CA PHE A 154 0.12 11.33 1.39
C PHE A 154 -0.44 11.61 2.78
N TYR A 155 0.39 11.48 3.82
CA TYR A 155 0.01 11.87 5.18
C TYR A 155 -0.40 13.35 5.26
N LEU A 156 0.37 14.27 4.69
CA LEU A 156 0.03 15.70 4.70
C LEU A 156 -1.31 15.97 4.02
N LYS A 157 -1.60 15.29 2.91
CA LYS A 157 -2.88 15.44 2.22
C LYS A 157 -4.05 14.88 3.03
N GLU A 158 -3.87 13.73 3.71
CA GLU A 158 -4.90 13.22 4.61
C GLU A 158 -5.14 14.14 5.82
N LYS A 159 -4.07 14.77 6.33
CA LYS A 159 -4.17 15.78 7.39
C LYS A 159 -4.93 17.03 6.94
N GLN A 160 -4.64 17.56 5.76
CA GLN A 160 -5.31 18.75 5.21
C GLN A 160 -6.81 18.55 4.97
N LYS A 161 -7.28 17.32 4.71
CA LYS A 161 -8.71 17.05 4.53
C LYS A 161 -9.53 17.40 5.78
N ASP A 162 -8.97 17.27 6.96
CA ASP A 162 -9.64 17.59 8.21
C ASP A 162 -9.69 19.08 8.51
N GLU A 163 -8.66 19.82 8.08
CA GLU A 163 -8.59 21.26 8.31
C GLU A 163 -9.56 22.05 7.41
N ASN A 164 -10.13 21.39 6.38
CA ASN A 164 -11.10 21.96 5.44
C ASN A 164 -12.54 21.55 5.70
N PHE A 165 -12.85 20.88 6.83
CA PHE A 165 -14.17 20.59 7.35
C PHE A 165 -14.47 21.53 8.53
#